data_1ac3cbdc39891b7037dde39f7632d88f
#
_entry.id   1ac3cbdc39891b7037dde39f7632d88f
#
_cell.length_a   1.000
_cell.length_b   1.000
_cell.length_c   1.000
_cell.angle_alpha   90.00
_cell.angle_beta   90.00
_cell.angle_gamma   90.00
#
_symmetry.space_group_name_H-M   'P 1'
#
loop_
_entity.id
_entity.type
_entity.pdbx_description
1 polymer ?
#
loop_
_entity_poly.entity_id
_entity_poly.type
_entity_poly.pdbx_seq_one_letter_code
_entity_poly.pdbx_strand_id
1 'polypeptide(L)'
;MRFGVHTGLQHTTYDVLRPAWRKIEDLGFDWISIWDHFYGATGKPDDAACFEAVAMHAALAAETSRVRVGSLVYSVGYRHPSVLAKMITAIDHISGGRADMGLGAGWAQVEYEAYGIAFPGVKTRMDQLEAAAQCVRGLLHDDVTNFSGEWFNLNNARNEPRPIQKKIPIWVGGGGEKRTLNITAKYADGWNVPFVSPEAFAHKSSVLNKHCESIGRDPKEVKRTVNVGIAWTEESLQSQFGMLAEGVRPGVLTGSDEQVIDRIGQYVAAGAEQINLALRAPFDMDSVERFSKTLKLA
;
A
#
# COMPACT_ATOMS: atom_id res chain seq x y z
N MET A 1 9.88 14.91 4.49
CA MET A 1 8.59 14.40 4.02
C MET A 1 8.80 13.67 2.70
N ARG A 2 8.20 12.51 2.49
CA ARG A 2 8.24 11.80 1.21
C ARG A 2 6.90 11.88 0.50
N PHE A 3 6.93 11.83 -0.83
CA PHE A 3 5.73 11.81 -1.65
C PHE A 3 5.76 10.62 -2.58
N GLY A 4 4.64 9.92 -2.67
CA GLY A 4 4.47 8.77 -3.53
C GLY A 4 3.22 8.86 -4.38
N VAL A 5 3.11 7.93 -5.33
CA VAL A 5 1.90 7.74 -6.13
C VAL A 5 1.45 6.29 -6.03
N HIS A 6 0.18 6.09 -5.75
CA HIS A 6 -0.45 4.78 -5.67
C HIS A 6 -1.30 4.58 -6.94
N THR A 7 -0.81 3.78 -7.88
CA THR A 7 -1.45 3.57 -9.16
C THR A 7 -2.36 2.35 -9.15
N GLY A 8 -3.63 2.55 -9.50
CA GLY A 8 -4.58 1.46 -9.70
C GLY A 8 -4.26 0.64 -10.95
N LEU A 9 -4.51 -0.67 -10.87
CA LEU A 9 -4.31 -1.61 -11.98
C LEU A 9 -5.59 -1.91 -12.76
N GLN A 10 -6.70 -1.31 -12.39
CA GLN A 10 -8.02 -1.48 -13.02
C GLN A 10 -8.20 -0.55 -14.23
N HIS A 11 -9.01 -0.99 -15.20
CA HIS A 11 -9.45 -0.20 -16.37
C HIS A 11 -8.30 0.47 -17.15
N THR A 12 -7.15 -0.16 -17.19
CA THR A 12 -5.95 0.36 -17.82
C THR A 12 -5.25 -0.70 -18.67
N THR A 13 -4.22 -0.31 -19.38
CA THR A 13 -3.33 -1.20 -20.14
C THR A 13 -1.88 -1.01 -19.69
N TYR A 14 -1.03 -1.98 -20.00
CA TYR A 14 0.40 -1.84 -19.72
C TYR A 14 1.03 -0.65 -20.47
N ASP A 15 0.57 -0.38 -21.69
CA ASP A 15 1.04 0.76 -22.50
C ASP A 15 0.67 2.12 -21.91
N VAL A 16 -0.35 2.17 -21.05
CA VAL A 16 -0.71 3.36 -20.26
C VAL A 16 0.07 3.44 -18.96
N LEU A 17 0.22 2.32 -18.23
CA LEU A 17 0.92 2.27 -16.94
C LEU A 17 2.41 2.58 -17.07
N ARG A 18 3.08 1.96 -18.02
CA ARG A 18 4.52 2.09 -18.22
C ARG A 18 4.99 3.55 -18.37
N PRO A 19 4.46 4.36 -19.31
CA PRO A 19 4.85 5.78 -19.41
C PRO A 19 4.42 6.59 -18.19
N ALA A 20 3.28 6.25 -17.53
CA ALA A 20 2.84 6.93 -16.32
C ALA A 20 3.84 6.73 -15.16
N TRP A 21 4.32 5.51 -14.93
CA TRP A 21 5.31 5.23 -13.89
C TRP A 21 6.63 5.98 -14.10
N ARG A 22 7.12 6.00 -15.34
CA ARG A 22 8.34 6.75 -15.72
C ARG A 22 8.14 8.25 -15.52
N LYS A 23 7.00 8.80 -15.94
CA LYS A 23 6.67 10.21 -15.75
C LYS A 23 6.58 10.57 -14.25
N ILE A 24 6.00 9.71 -13.43
CA ILE A 24 5.95 9.91 -11.96
C ILE A 24 7.37 9.95 -11.38
N GLU A 25 8.25 9.05 -11.80
CA GLU A 25 9.65 9.05 -11.38
C GLU A 25 10.37 10.34 -11.79
N ASP A 26 10.18 10.79 -13.05
CA ASP A 26 10.77 12.02 -13.59
C ASP A 26 10.24 13.28 -12.87
N LEU A 27 9.02 13.25 -12.38
CA LEU A 27 8.41 14.33 -11.59
C LEU A 27 8.92 14.41 -10.14
N GLY A 28 9.92 13.62 -9.75
CA GLY A 28 10.59 13.73 -8.46
C GLY A 28 9.93 12.98 -7.30
N PHE A 29 8.91 12.16 -7.54
CA PHE A 29 8.32 11.35 -6.48
C PHE A 29 9.31 10.32 -5.94
N ASP A 30 9.15 9.94 -4.66
CA ASP A 30 10.04 9.02 -3.95
C ASP A 30 9.60 7.56 -4.05
N TRP A 31 8.32 7.32 -4.33
CA TRP A 31 7.70 6.01 -4.20
C TRP A 31 6.54 5.82 -5.16
N ILE A 32 6.43 4.63 -5.73
CA ILE A 32 5.27 4.20 -6.52
C ILE A 32 4.77 2.88 -5.95
N SER A 33 3.47 2.76 -5.80
CA SER A 33 2.84 1.51 -5.37
C SER A 33 1.66 1.11 -6.23
N ILE A 34 1.34 -0.17 -6.13
CA ILE A 34 0.18 -0.78 -6.77
C ILE A 34 -0.70 -1.44 -5.70
N TRP A 35 -1.87 -1.91 -6.08
CA TRP A 35 -2.74 -2.71 -5.23
C TRP A 35 -2.95 -4.13 -5.75
N ASP A 36 -3.48 -5.02 -4.90
CA ASP A 36 -3.69 -6.43 -5.21
C ASP A 36 -5.18 -6.74 -5.26
N HIS A 37 -5.76 -6.55 -6.43
CA HIS A 37 -7.14 -6.87 -6.76
C HIS A 37 -7.19 -7.67 -8.06
N PHE A 38 -8.20 -8.50 -8.21
CA PHE A 38 -8.52 -9.18 -9.48
C PHE A 38 -9.66 -8.49 -10.21
N TYR A 39 -10.42 -7.66 -9.49
CA TYR A 39 -11.53 -6.86 -10.00
C TYR A 39 -11.26 -5.38 -9.71
N GLY A 40 -11.99 -4.50 -10.36
CA GLY A 40 -11.99 -3.09 -10.00
C GLY A 40 -12.48 -2.89 -8.56
N ALA A 41 -11.87 -1.93 -7.85
CA ALA A 41 -12.18 -1.67 -6.44
C ALA A 41 -13.55 -0.99 -6.23
N THR A 42 -14.54 -1.35 -7.04
CA THR A 42 -15.94 -0.88 -6.93
C THR A 42 -16.83 -1.88 -6.17
N GLY A 43 -16.36 -3.12 -6.03
CA GLY A 43 -17.13 -4.21 -5.43
C GLY A 43 -18.26 -4.75 -6.31
N LYS A 44 -18.31 -4.34 -7.61
CA LYS A 44 -19.32 -4.83 -8.55
C LYS A 44 -18.84 -6.12 -9.21
N PRO A 45 -19.73 -7.15 -9.38
CA PRO A 45 -19.35 -8.44 -9.97
C PRO A 45 -18.94 -8.38 -11.45
N ASP A 46 -19.33 -7.35 -12.17
CA ASP A 46 -19.04 -7.12 -13.58
C ASP A 46 -17.82 -6.24 -13.83
N ASP A 47 -17.19 -5.72 -12.76
CA ASP A 47 -16.00 -4.87 -12.83
C ASP A 47 -14.70 -5.69 -12.74
N ALA A 48 -14.47 -6.56 -13.73
CA ALA A 48 -13.37 -7.54 -13.71
C ALA A 48 -12.08 -7.06 -14.41
N ALA A 49 -12.01 -5.85 -14.92
CA ALA A 49 -10.84 -5.34 -15.65
C ALA A 49 -9.75 -4.85 -14.70
N CYS A 50 -8.92 -5.78 -14.15
CA CYS A 50 -7.80 -5.47 -13.28
C CYS A 50 -6.62 -6.42 -13.56
N PHE A 51 -5.39 -5.88 -13.66
CA PHE A 51 -4.19 -6.69 -13.80
C PHE A 51 -3.78 -7.35 -12.49
N GLU A 52 -3.16 -8.53 -12.60
CA GLU A 52 -2.56 -9.25 -11.46
C GLU A 52 -1.37 -8.46 -10.87
N ALA A 53 -1.39 -8.27 -9.57
CA ALA A 53 -0.53 -7.33 -8.90
C ALA A 53 0.96 -7.72 -8.91
N VAL A 54 1.31 -9.00 -8.82
CA VAL A 54 2.72 -9.42 -8.71
C VAL A 54 3.44 -9.21 -10.03
N ALA A 55 2.80 -9.59 -11.13
CA ALA A 55 3.34 -9.36 -12.48
C ALA A 55 3.55 -7.85 -12.73
N MET A 56 2.58 -7.02 -12.33
CA MET A 56 2.67 -5.58 -12.51
C MET A 56 3.66 -4.91 -11.54
N HIS A 57 3.84 -5.43 -10.34
CA HIS A 57 4.89 -4.94 -9.43
C HIS A 57 6.29 -5.23 -9.96
N ALA A 58 6.51 -6.43 -10.52
CA ALA A 58 7.77 -6.76 -11.18
C ALA A 58 8.03 -5.87 -12.41
N ALA A 59 6.99 -5.60 -13.22
CA ALA A 59 7.08 -4.68 -14.33
C ALA A 59 7.40 -3.24 -13.89
N LEU A 60 6.71 -2.72 -12.86
CA LEU A 60 7.01 -1.41 -12.27
C LEU A 60 8.47 -1.33 -11.79
N ALA A 61 8.97 -2.39 -11.15
CA ALA A 61 10.35 -2.46 -10.70
C ALA A 61 11.37 -2.40 -11.85
N ALA A 62 11.05 -3.04 -12.98
CA ALA A 62 11.90 -3.05 -14.18
C ALA A 62 11.83 -1.74 -14.99
N GLU A 63 10.69 -1.05 -14.94
CA GLU A 63 10.44 0.18 -15.70
C GLU A 63 10.94 1.47 -15.02
N THR A 64 11.34 1.37 -13.74
CA THR A 64 11.83 2.48 -12.93
C THR A 64 13.25 2.22 -12.41
N SER A 65 13.98 3.26 -12.04
CA SER A 65 15.39 3.17 -11.64
C SER A 65 15.70 3.77 -10.26
N ARG A 66 14.93 4.73 -9.81
CA ARG A 66 15.19 5.53 -8.59
C ARG A 66 14.12 5.37 -7.52
N VAL A 67 12.84 5.43 -7.90
CA VAL A 67 11.73 5.36 -6.94
C VAL A 67 11.70 4.00 -6.25
N ARG A 68 11.32 4.00 -4.99
CA ARG A 68 10.97 2.74 -4.32
C ARG A 68 9.66 2.22 -4.90
N VAL A 69 9.54 0.91 -4.99
CA VAL A 69 8.35 0.25 -5.55
C VAL A 69 7.70 -0.64 -4.51
N GLY A 70 6.39 -0.52 -4.34
CA GLY A 70 5.67 -1.21 -3.29
C GLY A 70 4.29 -1.72 -3.69
N SER A 71 3.69 -2.47 -2.79
CA SER A 71 2.25 -2.76 -2.84
C SER A 71 1.55 -2.15 -1.63
N LEU A 72 0.37 -1.60 -1.81
CA LEU A 72 -0.54 -1.17 -0.75
C LEU A 72 -1.95 -1.69 -1.03
N VAL A 73 -2.21 -2.94 -0.70
CA VAL A 73 -1.34 -3.96 -0.10
C VAL A 73 -1.63 -5.30 -0.77
N TYR A 74 -0.73 -6.27 -0.66
CA TYR A 74 -1.06 -7.65 -1.04
C TYR A 74 -2.07 -8.25 -0.07
N SER A 75 -3.08 -8.93 -0.61
CA SER A 75 -4.02 -9.70 0.19
C SER A 75 -3.42 -11.03 0.62
N VAL A 76 -3.31 -11.25 1.93
CA VAL A 76 -2.79 -12.52 2.47
C VAL A 76 -3.72 -13.72 2.19
N GLY A 77 -4.97 -13.47 1.81
CA GLY A 77 -5.92 -14.51 1.43
C GLY A 77 -5.69 -15.07 0.02
N TYR A 78 -4.95 -14.38 -0.85
CA TYR A 78 -4.73 -14.83 -2.23
C TYR A 78 -3.52 -15.77 -2.37
N ARG A 79 -2.51 -15.62 -1.50
CA ARG A 79 -1.24 -16.35 -1.67
C ARG A 79 -0.66 -16.78 -0.32
N HIS A 80 -0.07 -17.97 -0.30
CA HIS A 80 0.68 -18.44 0.88
C HIS A 80 1.83 -17.47 1.24
N PRO A 81 2.10 -17.18 2.52
CA PRO A 81 3.13 -16.21 2.93
C PRO A 81 4.54 -16.56 2.42
N SER A 82 4.86 -17.83 2.24
CA SER A 82 6.15 -18.24 1.63
C SER A 82 6.25 -17.84 0.15
N VAL A 83 5.14 -17.90 -0.59
CA VAL A 83 5.09 -17.45 -1.98
C VAL A 83 5.25 -15.93 -2.01
N LEU A 84 4.56 -15.19 -1.13
CA LEU A 84 4.71 -13.75 -1.00
C LEU A 84 6.16 -13.33 -0.69
N ALA A 85 6.85 -14.02 0.23
CA ALA A 85 8.26 -13.74 0.53
C ALA A 85 9.18 -14.00 -0.67
N LYS A 86 8.95 -15.09 -1.43
CA LYS A 86 9.68 -15.38 -2.66
C LYS A 86 9.46 -14.34 -3.74
N MET A 87 8.21 -13.92 -3.94
CA MET A 87 7.85 -12.91 -4.93
C MET A 87 8.52 -11.58 -4.66
N ILE A 88 8.42 -11.07 -3.42
CA ILE A 88 9.00 -9.77 -3.10
C ILE A 88 10.53 -9.80 -3.14
N THR A 89 11.15 -10.94 -2.82
CA THR A 89 12.59 -11.14 -2.99
C THR A 89 13.00 -11.03 -4.45
N ALA A 90 12.26 -11.65 -5.37
CA ALA A 90 12.52 -11.53 -6.80
C ALA A 90 12.35 -10.08 -7.29
N ILE A 91 11.30 -9.40 -6.86
CA ILE A 91 11.07 -7.97 -7.17
C ILE A 91 12.19 -7.10 -6.59
N ASP A 92 12.71 -7.44 -5.41
CA ASP A 92 13.85 -6.73 -4.81
C ASP A 92 15.10 -6.83 -5.69
N HIS A 93 15.39 -8.01 -6.22
CA HIS A 93 16.47 -8.21 -7.19
C HIS A 93 16.23 -7.46 -8.51
N ILE A 94 15.02 -7.51 -9.07
CA ILE A 94 14.67 -6.79 -10.30
C ILE A 94 14.83 -5.29 -10.11
N SER A 95 14.43 -4.76 -8.96
CA SER A 95 14.51 -3.32 -8.65
C SER A 95 15.89 -2.86 -8.20
N GLY A 96 16.86 -3.76 -7.96
CA GLY A 96 18.16 -3.39 -7.37
C GLY A 96 18.04 -2.90 -5.92
N GLY A 97 17.16 -3.50 -5.11
CA GLY A 97 17.02 -3.19 -3.67
C GLY A 97 16.03 -2.06 -3.35
N ARG A 98 15.02 -1.83 -4.20
CA ARG A 98 14.00 -0.76 -4.00
C ARG A 98 12.62 -1.28 -3.61
N ALA A 99 12.43 -2.60 -3.43
CA ALA A 99 11.13 -3.19 -3.15
C ALA A 99 10.65 -2.95 -1.71
N ASP A 100 9.34 -2.73 -1.57
CA ASP A 100 8.60 -2.66 -0.30
C ASP A 100 7.44 -3.67 -0.32
N MET A 101 7.22 -4.35 0.80
CA MET A 101 6.19 -5.38 0.95
C MET A 101 5.01 -4.84 1.76
N GLY A 102 3.83 -4.72 1.15
CA GLY A 102 2.60 -4.39 1.88
C GLY A 102 1.71 -5.60 2.09
N LEU A 103 1.11 -5.73 3.27
CA LEU A 103 0.22 -6.83 3.67
C LEU A 103 -1.13 -6.30 4.16
N GLY A 104 -2.22 -6.95 3.76
CA GLY A 104 -3.58 -6.67 4.19
C GLY A 104 -4.45 -7.91 4.29
N ALA A 105 -5.54 -7.82 5.05
CA ALA A 105 -6.46 -8.92 5.31
C ALA A 105 -7.42 -9.24 4.14
N GLY A 106 -7.45 -8.41 3.09
CA GLY A 106 -8.46 -8.47 2.03
C GLY A 106 -9.83 -7.93 2.47
N TRP A 107 -10.61 -7.41 1.53
CA TRP A 107 -11.93 -6.83 1.81
C TRP A 107 -12.96 -7.07 0.69
N ALA A 108 -12.53 -7.22 -0.55
CA ALA A 108 -13.39 -7.30 -1.72
C ALA A 108 -13.91 -8.73 -1.92
N GLN A 109 -14.94 -9.12 -1.15
CA GLN A 109 -15.52 -10.46 -1.15
C GLN A 109 -15.87 -10.97 -2.55
N VAL A 110 -16.37 -10.09 -3.43
CA VAL A 110 -16.82 -10.46 -4.78
C VAL A 110 -15.76 -11.13 -5.62
N GLU A 111 -14.51 -10.67 -5.55
CA GLU A 111 -13.41 -11.26 -6.34
C GLU A 111 -12.92 -12.59 -5.75
N TYR A 112 -12.95 -12.75 -4.42
CA TYR A 112 -12.66 -14.03 -3.77
C TYR A 112 -13.64 -15.10 -4.20
N GLU A 113 -14.94 -14.80 -4.13
CA GLU A 113 -16.01 -15.73 -4.50
C GLU A 113 -15.95 -16.08 -5.98
N ALA A 114 -15.73 -15.08 -6.85
CA ALA A 114 -15.66 -15.29 -8.30
C ALA A 114 -14.51 -16.24 -8.71
N TYR A 115 -13.38 -16.17 -8.01
CA TYR A 115 -12.21 -17.05 -8.27
C TYR A 115 -12.19 -18.31 -7.41
N GLY A 116 -13.23 -18.57 -6.62
CA GLY A 116 -13.29 -19.75 -5.75
C GLY A 116 -12.30 -19.73 -4.59
N ILE A 117 -11.84 -18.53 -4.21
CA ILE A 117 -10.93 -18.33 -3.08
C ILE A 117 -11.78 -18.12 -1.82
N ALA A 118 -11.45 -18.82 -0.73
CA ALA A 118 -12.19 -18.70 0.52
C ALA A 118 -12.15 -17.26 1.08
N PHE A 119 -13.33 -16.72 1.43
CA PHE A 119 -13.46 -15.43 2.10
C PHE A 119 -14.08 -15.60 3.49
N PRO A 120 -13.29 -15.98 4.48
CA PRO A 120 -13.78 -16.21 5.85
C PRO A 120 -14.16 -14.90 6.53
N GLY A 121 -14.82 -15.01 7.69
CA GLY A 121 -15.19 -13.86 8.49
C GLY A 121 -14.00 -13.00 8.89
N VAL A 122 -14.26 -11.74 9.23
CA VAL A 122 -13.24 -10.72 9.56
C VAL A 122 -12.24 -11.23 10.62
N LYS A 123 -12.72 -11.92 11.68
CA LYS A 123 -11.83 -12.45 12.72
C LYS A 123 -10.75 -13.36 12.10
N THR A 124 -11.18 -14.35 11.33
CA THR A 124 -10.27 -15.32 10.68
C THR A 124 -9.30 -14.63 9.73
N ARG A 125 -9.77 -13.68 8.89
CA ARG A 125 -8.88 -12.92 7.99
C ARG A 125 -7.84 -12.09 8.75
N MET A 126 -8.18 -11.56 9.91
CA MET A 126 -7.23 -10.86 10.76
C MET A 126 -6.23 -11.81 11.44
N ASP A 127 -6.66 -13.02 11.82
CA ASP A 127 -5.78 -14.05 12.35
C ASP A 127 -4.80 -14.54 11.26
N GLN A 128 -5.28 -14.71 10.03
CA GLN A 128 -4.45 -15.02 8.86
C GLN A 128 -3.45 -13.90 8.54
N LEU A 129 -3.85 -12.61 8.62
CA LEU A 129 -2.94 -11.48 8.43
C LEU A 129 -1.82 -11.48 9.47
N GLU A 130 -2.14 -11.72 10.75
CA GLU A 130 -1.14 -11.76 11.82
C GLU A 130 -0.14 -12.90 11.60
N ALA A 131 -0.63 -14.10 11.31
CA ALA A 131 0.21 -15.26 11.00
C ALA A 131 1.07 -15.05 9.74
N ALA A 132 0.49 -14.49 8.67
CA ALA A 132 1.22 -14.20 7.44
C ALA A 132 2.31 -13.14 7.65
N ALA A 133 2.02 -12.07 8.40
CA ALA A 133 3.01 -11.03 8.72
C ALA A 133 4.21 -11.61 9.48
N GLN A 134 3.96 -12.53 10.43
CA GLN A 134 5.02 -13.20 11.17
C GLN A 134 5.84 -14.13 10.26
N CYS A 135 5.20 -14.93 9.41
CA CYS A 135 5.89 -15.82 8.46
C CYS A 135 6.73 -15.02 7.45
N VAL A 136 6.17 -13.98 6.85
CA VAL A 136 6.87 -13.13 5.87
C VAL A 136 8.07 -12.44 6.52
N ARG A 137 7.89 -11.89 7.73
CA ARG A 137 8.98 -11.24 8.46
C ARG A 137 10.14 -12.19 8.70
N GLY A 138 9.87 -13.41 9.19
CA GLY A 138 10.89 -14.42 9.39
C GLY A 138 11.60 -14.76 8.07
N LEU A 139 10.85 -15.12 7.03
CA LEU A 139 11.42 -15.51 5.73
C LEU A 139 12.26 -14.41 5.07
N LEU A 140 11.94 -13.14 5.28
CA LEU A 140 12.70 -12.03 4.70
C LEU A 140 13.94 -11.65 5.54
N HIS A 141 13.92 -11.87 6.87
CA HIS A 141 14.95 -11.31 7.75
C HIS A 141 15.81 -12.37 8.44
N ASP A 142 15.29 -13.59 8.64
CA ASP A 142 16.00 -14.67 9.32
C ASP A 142 16.61 -15.66 8.32
N ASP A 143 17.71 -16.33 8.70
CA ASP A 143 18.34 -17.35 7.86
C ASP A 143 17.46 -18.61 7.75
N VAL A 144 16.76 -18.94 8.82
CA VAL A 144 15.87 -20.09 8.92
C VAL A 144 14.61 -19.68 9.67
N THR A 145 13.46 -19.95 9.09
CA THR A 145 12.16 -19.62 9.68
C THR A 145 11.41 -20.88 10.06
N ASN A 146 10.99 -20.96 11.31
CA ASN A 146 10.06 -21.95 11.81
C ASN A 146 8.79 -21.25 12.29
N PHE A 147 7.64 -21.75 11.89
CA PHE A 147 6.34 -21.26 12.34
C PHE A 147 5.36 -22.42 12.40
N SER A 148 4.61 -22.54 13.48
CA SER A 148 3.53 -23.49 13.62
C SER A 148 2.26 -22.77 14.07
N GLY A 149 1.22 -22.83 13.26
CA GLY A 149 -0.05 -22.16 13.52
C GLY A 149 -1.20 -22.82 12.80
N GLU A 150 -2.40 -22.36 13.07
CA GLU A 150 -3.64 -22.89 12.48
C GLU A 150 -3.65 -22.77 10.94
N TRP A 151 -3.11 -21.66 10.41
CA TRP A 151 -3.23 -21.29 8.99
C TRP A 151 -1.99 -21.65 8.17
N PHE A 152 -0.82 -21.59 8.78
CA PHE A 152 0.45 -21.80 8.09
C PHE A 152 1.40 -22.61 8.98
N ASN A 153 2.27 -23.41 8.32
CA ASN A 153 3.34 -24.12 8.99
C ASN A 153 4.61 -24.00 8.16
N LEU A 154 5.69 -23.57 8.76
CA LEU A 154 7.02 -23.48 8.17
C LEU A 154 7.97 -24.35 9.00
N ASN A 155 8.72 -25.21 8.34
CA ASN A 155 9.69 -26.09 8.97
C ASN A 155 11.06 -25.91 8.32
N ASN A 156 11.99 -25.32 9.05
CA ASN A 156 13.33 -25.00 8.57
C ASN A 156 13.34 -24.28 7.21
N ALA A 157 12.33 -23.41 6.99
CA ALA A 157 12.14 -22.72 5.74
C ALA A 157 13.24 -21.68 5.53
N ARG A 158 13.80 -21.66 4.30
CA ARG A 158 14.81 -20.69 3.87
C ARG A 158 14.29 -19.91 2.68
N ASN A 159 14.59 -18.63 2.65
CA ASN A 159 14.27 -17.76 1.53
C ASN A 159 15.57 -17.41 0.77
N GLU A 160 15.96 -18.30 -0.16
CA GLU A 160 17.12 -18.15 -1.02
C GLU A 160 16.70 -17.99 -2.51
N PRO A 161 17.36 -17.09 -3.32
CA PRO A 161 18.42 -16.19 -2.87
C PRO A 161 17.90 -15.20 -1.80
N ARG A 162 18.80 -14.67 -0.98
CA ARG A 162 18.42 -13.61 -0.02
C ARG A 162 18.07 -12.32 -0.76
N PRO A 163 17.21 -11.46 -0.20
CA PRO A 163 17.01 -10.11 -0.72
C PRO A 163 18.32 -9.34 -0.85
N ILE A 164 18.40 -8.40 -1.78
CA ILE A 164 19.51 -7.44 -1.88
C ILE A 164 19.52 -6.50 -0.67
N GLN A 165 18.34 -6.03 -0.29
CA GLN A 165 18.18 -5.23 0.93
C GLN A 165 18.44 -6.08 2.16
N LYS A 166 19.20 -5.56 3.13
CA LYS A 166 19.32 -6.20 4.44
C LYS A 166 17.97 -6.40 5.13
N LYS A 167 17.04 -5.51 4.83
CA LYS A 167 15.68 -5.52 5.36
C LYS A 167 14.73 -4.94 4.32
N ILE A 168 13.88 -5.80 3.74
CA ILE A 168 12.74 -5.32 2.93
C ILE A 168 11.71 -4.75 3.91
N PRO A 169 11.30 -3.46 3.78
CA PRO A 169 10.29 -2.89 4.65
C PRO A 169 8.94 -3.58 4.49
N ILE A 170 8.31 -3.92 5.61
CA ILE A 170 6.97 -4.51 5.66
C ILE A 170 5.97 -3.44 6.08
N TRP A 171 4.96 -3.23 5.26
CA TRP A 171 3.85 -2.31 5.50
C TRP A 171 2.58 -3.09 5.82
N VAL A 172 1.77 -2.57 6.73
CA VAL A 172 0.42 -3.11 6.97
C VAL A 172 -0.59 -2.03 6.61
N GLY A 173 -1.57 -2.39 5.78
CA GLY A 173 -2.63 -1.49 5.32
C GLY A 173 -3.93 -1.66 6.09
N GLY A 174 -4.59 -0.52 6.33
CA GLY A 174 -5.92 -0.47 6.92
C GLY A 174 -6.01 0.31 8.23
N GLY A 175 -7.23 0.68 8.61
CA GLY A 175 -7.50 1.56 9.75
C GLY A 175 -8.11 0.88 10.98
N GLY A 176 -8.12 -0.45 11.06
CA GLY A 176 -8.73 -1.22 12.15
C GLY A 176 -7.93 -1.09 13.46
N GLU A 177 -8.48 -0.34 14.43
CA GLU A 177 -7.76 0.07 15.63
C GLU A 177 -7.35 -1.09 16.54
N LYS A 178 -8.26 -2.09 16.73
CA LYS A 178 -8.02 -3.21 17.64
C LYS A 178 -7.05 -4.26 17.10
N ARG A 179 -7.13 -4.57 15.81
CA ARG A 179 -6.36 -5.69 15.22
C ARG A 179 -5.30 -5.18 14.24
N THR A 180 -5.67 -4.39 13.24
CA THR A 180 -4.73 -3.95 12.20
C THR A 180 -3.57 -3.14 12.81
N LEU A 181 -3.87 -2.15 13.66
CA LEU A 181 -2.82 -1.34 14.30
C LEU A 181 -1.99 -2.15 15.31
N ASN A 182 -2.57 -3.15 15.99
CA ASN A 182 -1.82 -4.06 16.86
C ASN A 182 -0.84 -4.94 16.06
N ILE A 183 -1.29 -5.52 14.93
CA ILE A 183 -0.44 -6.30 14.02
C ILE A 183 0.69 -5.42 13.45
N THR A 184 0.35 -4.19 13.06
CA THR A 184 1.33 -3.20 12.62
C THR A 184 2.40 -2.97 13.69
N ALA A 185 2.00 -2.71 14.92
CA ALA A 185 2.93 -2.48 16.04
C ALA A 185 3.88 -3.67 16.26
N LYS A 186 3.41 -4.90 16.08
CA LYS A 186 4.21 -6.10 16.29
C LYS A 186 5.18 -6.41 15.16
N TYR A 187 4.74 -6.28 13.91
CA TYR A 187 5.43 -6.92 12.78
C TYR A 187 5.81 -5.99 11.64
N ALA A 188 5.26 -4.77 11.55
CA ALA A 188 5.48 -3.89 10.41
C ALA A 188 6.53 -2.81 10.66
N ASP A 189 7.15 -2.35 9.57
CA ASP A 189 8.05 -1.18 9.53
C ASP A 189 7.30 0.09 9.12
N GLY A 190 6.08 -0.08 8.61
CA GLY A 190 5.22 1.03 8.22
C GLY A 190 3.73 0.68 8.26
N TRP A 191 2.94 1.72 8.36
CA TRP A 191 1.48 1.68 8.35
C TRP A 191 0.95 2.60 7.26
N ASN A 192 -0.08 2.13 6.55
CA ASN A 192 -0.80 2.93 5.58
C ASN A 192 -2.30 2.87 5.82
N VAL A 193 -2.96 4.01 5.68
CA VAL A 193 -4.43 4.11 5.68
C VAL A 193 -4.91 5.00 4.53
N PRO A 194 -5.95 4.58 3.76
CA PRO A 194 -6.45 5.38 2.66
C PRO A 194 -7.56 6.34 3.10
N PHE A 195 -7.61 7.52 2.46
CA PHE A 195 -8.72 8.46 2.41
C PHE A 195 -9.31 8.92 3.75
N VAL A 196 -8.51 8.98 4.80
CA VAL A 196 -8.91 9.55 6.09
C VAL A 196 -8.53 11.01 6.20
N SER A 197 -9.28 11.81 6.98
CA SER A 197 -8.90 13.20 7.28
C SER A 197 -7.65 13.27 8.18
N PRO A 198 -6.94 14.41 8.24
CA PRO A 198 -5.80 14.61 9.15
C PRO A 198 -6.16 14.30 10.62
N GLU A 199 -7.35 14.67 11.07
CA GLU A 199 -7.81 14.43 12.44
C GLU A 199 -7.99 12.93 12.71
N ALA A 200 -8.62 12.21 11.78
CA ALA A 200 -8.77 10.77 11.86
C ALA A 200 -7.41 10.06 11.77
N PHE A 201 -6.49 10.57 10.96
CA PHE A 201 -5.12 10.08 10.86
C PHE A 201 -4.36 10.27 12.18
N ALA A 202 -4.45 11.47 12.80
CA ALA A 202 -3.85 11.75 14.10
C ALA A 202 -4.37 10.82 15.20
N HIS A 203 -5.69 10.62 15.25
CA HIS A 203 -6.33 9.69 16.18
C HIS A 203 -5.78 8.26 16.02
N LYS A 204 -5.77 7.73 14.80
CA LYS A 204 -5.27 6.37 14.53
C LYS A 204 -3.76 6.24 14.80
N SER A 205 -2.98 7.28 14.52
CA SER A 205 -1.56 7.35 14.88
C SER A 205 -1.36 7.27 16.39
N SER A 206 -2.22 7.93 17.20
CA SER A 206 -2.16 7.83 18.66
C SER A 206 -2.52 6.42 19.18
N VAL A 207 -3.46 5.75 18.53
CA VAL A 207 -3.80 4.34 18.86
C VAL A 207 -2.63 3.41 18.52
N LEU A 208 -1.97 3.61 17.38
CA LEU A 208 -0.77 2.86 17.00
C LEU A 208 0.36 3.07 18.01
N ASN A 209 0.58 4.30 18.49
CA ASN A 209 1.57 4.58 19.53
C ASN A 209 1.31 3.73 20.78
N LYS A 210 0.06 3.71 21.28
CA LYS A 210 -0.31 2.91 22.45
C LYS A 210 -0.06 1.42 22.26
N HIS A 211 -0.31 0.88 21.06
CA HIS A 211 0.03 -0.52 20.75
C HIS A 211 1.54 -0.74 20.76
N CYS A 212 2.35 0.15 20.19
CA CYS A 212 3.81 0.04 20.25
C CYS A 212 4.32 0.09 21.69
N GLU A 213 3.89 1.08 22.47
CA GLU A 213 4.24 1.27 23.88
C GLU A 213 3.90 0.04 24.72
N SER A 214 2.71 -0.56 24.49
CA SER A 214 2.25 -1.75 25.23
C SER A 214 3.15 -2.99 25.05
N ILE A 215 3.96 -3.02 24.01
CA ILE A 215 4.93 -4.10 23.72
C ILE A 215 6.38 -3.65 23.87
N GLY A 216 6.63 -2.45 24.40
CA GLY A 216 8.00 -1.90 24.60
C GLY A 216 8.70 -1.49 23.31
N ARG A 217 7.96 -1.22 22.21
CA ARG A 217 8.50 -0.76 20.94
C ARG A 217 8.43 0.76 20.84
N ASP A 218 9.51 1.41 20.35
CA ASP A 218 9.47 2.85 20.04
C ASP A 218 8.47 3.09 18.87
N PRO A 219 7.41 3.91 19.08
CA PRO A 219 6.47 4.26 18.02
C PRO A 219 7.11 4.86 16.76
N LYS A 220 8.27 5.49 16.88
CA LYS A 220 9.02 6.09 15.77
C LYS A 220 9.64 5.08 14.82
N GLU A 221 9.74 3.81 15.21
CA GLU A 221 10.20 2.75 14.33
C GLU A 221 9.17 2.37 13.26
N VAL A 222 7.90 2.75 13.44
CA VAL A 222 6.84 2.48 12.47
C VAL A 222 6.53 3.74 11.68
N LYS A 223 6.88 3.76 10.41
CA LYS A 223 6.56 4.87 9.50
C LYS A 223 5.06 4.99 9.28
N ARG A 224 4.58 6.21 9.14
CA ARG A 224 3.16 6.52 8.96
C ARG A 224 2.89 7.15 7.61
N THR A 225 2.01 6.52 6.84
CA THR A 225 1.64 7.01 5.51
C THR A 225 0.14 7.05 5.31
N VAL A 226 -0.28 7.95 4.46
CA VAL A 226 -1.67 8.08 4.05
C VAL A 226 -1.77 8.09 2.53
N ASN A 227 -2.75 7.35 1.98
CA ASN A 227 -3.16 7.52 0.59
C ASN A 227 -4.25 8.58 0.53
N VAL A 228 -4.05 9.58 -0.29
CA VAL A 228 -5.00 10.68 -0.51
C VAL A 228 -5.39 10.77 -1.98
N GLY A 229 -6.59 11.25 -2.27
CA GLY A 229 -6.94 11.67 -3.62
C GLY A 229 -6.33 13.04 -3.92
N ILE A 230 -6.22 13.37 -5.21
CA ILE A 230 -5.97 14.74 -5.68
C ILE A 230 -7.02 15.12 -6.70
N ALA A 231 -7.71 16.23 -6.47
CA ALA A 231 -8.73 16.75 -7.39
C ALA A 231 -8.82 18.27 -7.22
N TRP A 232 -8.35 19.00 -8.19
CA TRP A 232 -8.33 20.46 -8.15
C TRP A 232 -9.71 21.10 -8.30
N THR A 233 -10.68 20.32 -8.84
CA THR A 233 -12.06 20.73 -9.01
C THR A 233 -13.02 19.61 -8.59
N GLU A 234 -14.27 19.95 -8.31
CA GLU A 234 -15.31 18.97 -8.02
C GLU A 234 -15.55 18.02 -9.20
N GLU A 235 -15.48 18.53 -10.42
CA GLU A 235 -15.61 17.71 -11.64
C GLU A 235 -14.50 16.65 -11.73
N SER A 236 -13.26 17.03 -11.43
CA SER A 236 -12.13 16.08 -11.36
C SER A 236 -12.33 15.02 -10.28
N LEU A 237 -12.85 15.39 -9.11
CA LEU A 237 -13.20 14.45 -8.05
C LEU A 237 -14.25 13.43 -8.49
N GLN A 238 -15.30 13.90 -9.11
CA GLN A 238 -16.37 13.02 -9.61
C GLN A 238 -15.88 12.12 -10.75
N SER A 239 -15.05 12.64 -11.65
CA SER A 239 -14.47 11.87 -12.76
C SER A 239 -13.57 10.73 -12.24
N GLN A 240 -12.75 10.98 -11.23
CA GLN A 240 -11.80 9.98 -10.69
C GLN A 240 -12.45 8.96 -9.77
N PHE A 241 -13.42 9.37 -8.96
CA PHE A 241 -13.96 8.52 -7.88
C PHE A 241 -15.43 8.14 -8.04
N GLY A 242 -16.18 8.82 -8.92
CA GLY A 242 -17.57 8.50 -9.21
C GLY A 242 -18.43 8.34 -7.94
N MET A 243 -19.08 7.21 -7.78
CA MET A 243 -19.91 6.91 -6.60
C MET A 243 -19.12 6.87 -5.27
N LEU A 244 -17.81 6.72 -5.31
CA LEU A 244 -16.96 6.70 -4.12
C LEU A 244 -16.54 8.11 -3.69
N ALA A 245 -16.79 9.15 -4.49
CA ALA A 245 -16.32 10.52 -4.27
C ALA A 245 -16.64 11.04 -2.87
N GLU A 246 -17.87 10.86 -2.38
CA GLU A 246 -18.27 11.30 -1.04
C GLU A 246 -17.53 10.54 0.06
N GLY A 247 -17.33 9.24 -0.10
CA GLY A 247 -16.63 8.41 0.88
C GLY A 247 -15.14 8.72 0.99
N VAL A 248 -14.50 9.11 -0.11
CA VAL A 248 -13.06 9.44 -0.12
C VAL A 248 -12.76 10.92 0.15
N ARG A 249 -13.76 11.80 0.03
CA ARG A 249 -13.64 13.26 0.20
C ARG A 249 -12.82 13.70 1.43
N PRO A 250 -12.96 13.12 2.63
CA PRO A 250 -12.17 13.52 3.79
C PRO A 250 -10.65 13.42 3.57
N GLY A 251 -10.21 12.52 2.70
CA GLY A 251 -8.81 12.29 2.34
C GLY A 251 -8.45 12.78 0.94
N VAL A 252 -9.14 13.78 0.39
CA VAL A 252 -8.80 14.37 -0.92
C VAL A 252 -8.14 15.72 -0.73
N LEU A 253 -7.03 15.93 -1.42
CA LEU A 253 -6.39 17.23 -1.58
C LEU A 253 -7.13 17.98 -2.70
N THR A 254 -7.68 19.16 -2.40
CA THR A 254 -8.51 19.94 -3.34
C THR A 254 -8.37 21.43 -3.09
N GLY A 255 -8.74 22.25 -4.09
CA GLY A 255 -8.75 23.70 -4.00
C GLY A 255 -7.55 24.38 -4.66
N SER A 256 -7.07 25.50 -4.13
CA SER A 256 -5.88 26.19 -4.61
C SER A 256 -4.59 25.46 -4.21
N ASP A 257 -3.45 25.87 -4.80
CA ASP A 257 -2.14 25.32 -4.43
C ASP A 257 -1.84 25.54 -2.94
N GLU A 258 -2.21 26.72 -2.40
CA GLU A 258 -2.04 27.05 -0.99
C GLU A 258 -2.90 26.14 -0.09
N GLN A 259 -4.14 25.86 -0.49
CA GLN A 259 -5.03 24.96 0.27
C GLN A 259 -4.49 23.51 0.26
N VAL A 260 -3.93 23.07 -0.85
CA VAL A 260 -3.27 21.76 -0.94
C VAL A 260 -2.05 21.71 -0.03
N ILE A 261 -1.19 22.73 -0.05
CA ILE A 261 -0.02 22.84 0.84
C ILE A 261 -0.45 22.84 2.32
N ASP A 262 -1.47 23.61 2.68
CA ASP A 262 -2.01 23.65 4.05
C ASP A 262 -2.52 22.28 4.49
N ARG A 263 -3.28 21.59 3.64
CA ARG A 263 -3.80 20.23 3.93
C ARG A 263 -2.69 19.21 4.11
N ILE A 264 -1.63 19.28 3.32
CA ILE A 264 -0.40 18.49 3.51
C ILE A 264 0.23 18.81 4.86
N GLY A 265 0.34 20.09 5.21
CA GLY A 265 0.83 20.56 6.53
C GLY A 265 0.04 19.96 7.69
N GLN A 266 -1.28 19.86 7.57
CA GLN A 266 -2.15 19.21 8.57
C GLN A 266 -1.82 17.71 8.73
N TYR A 267 -1.59 16.95 7.63
CA TYR A 267 -1.14 15.56 7.71
C TYR A 267 0.24 15.42 8.35
N VAL A 268 1.17 16.33 8.02
CA VAL A 268 2.51 16.36 8.65
C VAL A 268 2.39 16.59 10.15
N ALA A 269 1.60 17.57 10.57
CA ALA A 269 1.32 17.84 11.98
C ALA A 269 0.65 16.65 12.69
N ALA A 270 -0.17 15.88 11.96
CA ALA A 270 -0.78 14.64 12.41
C ALA A 270 0.19 13.43 12.45
N GLY A 271 1.45 13.63 12.08
CA GLY A 271 2.51 12.61 12.13
C GLY A 271 2.69 11.80 10.85
N ALA A 272 2.16 12.23 9.71
CA ALA A 272 2.44 11.59 8.43
C ALA A 272 3.90 11.85 7.99
N GLU A 273 4.59 10.78 7.61
CA GLU A 273 5.96 10.82 7.10
C GLU A 273 6.01 10.67 5.56
N GLN A 274 4.92 10.18 4.98
CA GLN A 274 4.75 10.04 3.54
C GLN A 274 3.27 10.21 3.16
N ILE A 275 3.01 10.91 2.07
CA ILE A 275 1.69 11.07 1.44
C ILE A 275 1.76 10.46 0.05
N ASN A 276 0.80 9.59 -0.28
CA ASN A 276 0.71 8.97 -1.60
C ASN A 276 -0.55 9.46 -2.31
N LEU A 277 -0.40 9.98 -3.52
CA LEU A 277 -1.53 10.29 -4.39
C LEU A 277 -2.12 9.00 -4.93
N ALA A 278 -3.38 8.71 -4.64
CA ALA A 278 -4.08 7.54 -5.16
C ALA A 278 -4.73 7.88 -6.50
N LEU A 279 -4.23 7.26 -7.55
CA LEU A 279 -4.70 7.44 -8.92
C LEU A 279 -5.49 6.23 -9.41
N ARG A 280 -6.55 6.49 -10.17
CA ARG A 280 -7.31 5.50 -10.91
C ARG A 280 -7.31 5.85 -12.39
N ALA A 281 -7.40 4.85 -13.26
CA ALA A 281 -7.53 5.12 -14.68
C ALA A 281 -8.94 5.69 -15.01
N PRO A 282 -9.02 6.66 -15.93
CA PRO A 282 -7.90 7.30 -16.64
C PRO A 282 -7.06 8.16 -15.70
N PHE A 283 -5.73 8.02 -15.76
CA PHE A 283 -4.82 8.71 -14.85
C PHE A 283 -4.77 10.21 -15.18
N ASP A 284 -5.14 11.06 -14.22
CA ASP A 284 -5.01 12.52 -14.32
C ASP A 284 -3.55 12.92 -14.05
N MET A 285 -2.72 12.76 -15.09
CA MET A 285 -1.29 13.08 -15.01
C MET A 285 -1.02 14.59 -14.94
N ASP A 286 -1.95 15.43 -15.40
CA ASP A 286 -1.84 16.90 -15.28
C ASP A 286 -1.95 17.33 -13.82
N SER A 287 -2.86 16.73 -13.06
CA SER A 287 -2.95 16.94 -11.60
C SER A 287 -1.70 16.49 -10.86
N VAL A 288 -1.09 15.37 -11.26
CA VAL A 288 0.16 14.88 -10.67
C VAL A 288 1.33 15.83 -10.97
N GLU A 289 1.41 16.31 -12.21
CA GLU A 289 2.44 17.27 -12.62
C GLU A 289 2.27 18.62 -11.88
N ARG A 290 1.03 19.13 -11.77
CA ARG A 290 0.75 20.33 -10.99
C ARG A 290 1.14 20.14 -9.52
N PHE A 291 0.82 19.01 -8.91
CA PHE A 291 1.23 18.69 -7.54
C PHE A 291 2.75 18.71 -7.37
N SER A 292 3.49 18.07 -8.28
CA SER A 292 4.95 18.09 -8.26
C SER A 292 5.53 19.50 -8.35
N LYS A 293 5.00 20.34 -9.25
CA LYS A 293 5.40 21.75 -9.41
C LYS A 293 5.10 22.58 -8.16
N THR A 294 3.90 22.42 -7.59
CA THR A 294 3.46 23.13 -6.37
C THR A 294 4.39 22.85 -5.20
N LEU A 295 4.87 21.61 -5.07
CA LEU A 295 5.76 21.18 -3.98
C LEU A 295 7.24 21.21 -4.34
N LYS A 296 7.60 21.54 -5.58
CA LYS A 296 8.99 21.60 -6.08
C LYS A 296 9.74 20.29 -5.85
N LEU A 297 9.14 19.17 -6.31
CA LEU A 297 9.70 17.82 -6.08
C LEU A 297 10.86 17.51 -7.03
N ALA A 298 10.84 18.03 -8.28
CA ALA A 298 11.87 17.88 -9.30
C ALA A 298 12.78 19.10 -9.41
#